data_6b32fda80f748ab1f4521a3d2ed30839
#
_entry.id   6b32fda80f748ab1f4521a3d2ed30839
#
_cell.length_a   1.000
_cell.length_b   1.000
_cell.length_c   1.000
_cell.angle_alpha   90.00
_cell.angle_beta   90.00
_cell.angle_gamma   90.00
#
_symmetry.space_group_name_H-M   'P 1'
#
loop_
_entity.id
_entity.type
_entity.pdbx_description
1 polymer ?
#
loop_
_entity_poly.entity_id
_entity_poly.type
_entity_poly.pdbx_seq_one_letter_code
_entity_poly.pdbx_strand_id
1 'polypeptide(L)'
;MSAQEVVQDDLDLQRGAIAILGPDGIVTWADEAWAALKSQTDLPGVPIGKNLVEAYRKRDEPILQAVANAIVALFQGKATYFEIEHGARSEGRSYLTSAAALRGDRAGAVLIHRVVSGRLRATTPPSAEVRMQHSDVIERLTPRERQVLEVMAAGLDNRAIAAKLRIEYTTVRGHVRAVIEKLGARSRLEAVARAYRNGWVPKG
;
A
#
# COMPACT_ATOMS: atom_id res chain seq x y z
N MET A 1 -4.57 29.78 3.10
CA MET A 1 -4.10 28.58 3.84
C MET A 1 -3.17 29.04 4.95
N SER A 2 -3.45 28.69 6.20
CA SER A 2 -2.61 29.06 7.34
C SER A 2 -1.43 28.08 7.46
N ALA A 3 -0.34 28.52 8.11
CA ALA A 3 0.82 27.66 8.34
C ALA A 3 0.46 26.38 9.14
N GLN A 4 -0.60 26.41 9.93
CA GLN A 4 -1.12 25.24 10.66
C GLN A 4 -1.80 24.22 9.73
N GLU A 5 -2.54 24.64 8.71
CA GLU A 5 -3.13 23.73 7.71
C GLU A 5 -2.04 23.01 6.91
N VAL A 6 -0.98 23.71 6.53
CA VAL A 6 0.14 23.11 5.78
C VAL A 6 0.89 22.05 6.61
N VAL A 7 1.05 22.26 7.92
CA VAL A 7 1.72 21.31 8.83
C VAL A 7 0.84 20.08 9.08
N GLN A 8 -0.48 20.25 9.19
CA GLN A 8 -1.40 19.13 9.41
C GLN A 8 -1.48 18.25 8.15
N ASP A 9 -1.59 18.86 6.98
CA ASP A 9 -1.59 18.15 5.70
C ASP A 9 -0.28 17.36 5.47
N ASP A 10 0.88 17.90 5.87
CA ASP A 10 2.17 17.20 5.80
C ASP A 10 2.24 15.98 6.74
N LEU A 11 1.66 16.07 7.93
CA LEU A 11 1.59 14.97 8.88
C LEU A 11 0.67 13.84 8.38
N ASP A 12 -0.44 14.17 7.75
CA ASP A 12 -1.38 13.21 7.21
C ASP A 12 -0.81 12.50 5.97
N LEU A 13 -0.08 13.22 5.11
CA LEU A 13 0.63 12.61 3.98
C LEU A 13 1.82 11.72 4.40
N GLN A 14 2.44 11.98 5.55
CA GLN A 14 3.45 11.08 6.14
C GLN A 14 2.84 9.76 6.62
N ARG A 15 1.58 9.78 7.09
CA ARG A 15 0.82 8.57 7.44
C ARG A 15 0.38 7.79 6.21
N GLY A 16 0.27 8.44 5.07
CA GLY A 16 -0.15 7.90 3.79
C GLY A 16 -1.65 8.03 3.57
N ALA A 17 -2.02 8.47 2.38
CA ALA A 17 -3.40 8.51 1.89
C ALA A 17 -3.79 7.12 1.35
N ILE A 18 -4.95 6.61 1.72
CA ILE A 18 -5.39 5.25 1.41
C ILE A 18 -6.68 5.28 0.61
N ALA A 19 -6.72 4.47 -0.46
CA ALA A 19 -7.94 4.15 -1.19
C ALA A 19 -8.10 2.64 -1.40
N ILE A 20 -9.34 2.18 -1.45
CA ILE A 20 -9.69 0.80 -1.81
C ILE A 20 -10.44 0.85 -3.12
N LEU A 21 -10.00 0.00 -4.05
CA LEU A 21 -10.60 -0.16 -5.37
C LEU A 21 -11.36 -1.48 -5.45
N GLY A 22 -12.53 -1.45 -6.07
CA GLY A 22 -13.20 -2.65 -6.54
C GLY A 22 -12.46 -3.32 -7.70
N PRO A 23 -12.85 -4.53 -8.10
CA PRO A 23 -12.21 -5.27 -9.19
C PRO A 23 -12.35 -4.58 -10.56
N ASP A 24 -13.29 -3.67 -10.68
CA ASP A 24 -13.54 -2.81 -11.84
C ASP A 24 -12.71 -1.50 -11.84
N GLY A 25 -11.91 -1.27 -10.79
CA GLY A 25 -11.11 -0.06 -10.64
C GLY A 25 -11.86 1.14 -10.08
N ILE A 26 -13.11 0.97 -9.65
CA ILE A 26 -13.88 2.01 -8.97
C ILE A 26 -13.38 2.17 -7.53
N VAL A 27 -13.18 3.41 -7.10
CA VAL A 27 -12.85 3.72 -5.70
C VAL A 27 -14.08 3.43 -4.84
N THR A 28 -14.02 2.41 -3.99
CA THR A 28 -15.11 1.99 -3.10
C THR A 28 -15.01 2.59 -1.71
N TRP A 29 -13.81 2.95 -1.30
CA TRP A 29 -13.52 3.59 -0.03
C TRP A 29 -12.23 4.41 -0.12
N ALA A 30 -12.14 5.50 0.62
CA ALA A 30 -10.95 6.32 0.76
C ALA A 30 -10.96 7.06 2.10
N ASP A 31 -9.77 7.34 2.64
CA ASP A 31 -9.61 8.17 3.82
C ASP A 31 -9.63 9.67 3.49
N GLU A 32 -9.61 10.51 4.53
CA GLU A 32 -9.61 11.97 4.38
C GLU A 32 -8.33 12.46 3.68
N ALA A 33 -7.18 11.84 3.97
CA ALA A 33 -5.91 12.17 3.34
C ALA A 33 -5.96 11.94 1.82
N TRP A 34 -6.61 10.87 1.36
CA TRP A 34 -6.84 10.62 -0.06
C TRP A 34 -7.70 11.71 -0.72
N ALA A 35 -8.75 12.16 -0.02
CA ALA A 35 -9.60 13.22 -0.54
C ALA A 35 -8.85 14.57 -0.65
N ALA A 36 -7.89 14.82 0.24
CA ALA A 36 -7.04 16.02 0.23
C ALA A 36 -5.99 16.04 -0.89
N LEU A 37 -5.65 14.89 -1.49
CA LEU A 37 -4.67 14.81 -2.59
C LEU A 37 -5.06 15.62 -3.85
N LYS A 38 -6.28 16.10 -3.96
CA LYS A 38 -6.78 16.83 -5.14
C LYS A 38 -6.00 18.10 -5.48
N SER A 39 -5.34 18.72 -4.53
CA SER A 39 -4.74 20.04 -4.68
C SER A 39 -3.22 20.08 -4.53
N GLN A 40 -2.58 19.04 -4.03
CA GLN A 40 -1.21 19.14 -3.53
C GLN A 40 -0.19 18.22 -4.21
N THR A 41 -0.62 17.25 -5.03
CA THR A 41 0.27 16.24 -5.60
C THR A 41 0.04 16.04 -7.10
N ASP A 42 1.07 15.56 -7.80
CA ASP A 42 0.96 15.10 -9.20
C ASP A 42 0.04 13.86 -9.33
N LEU A 43 -0.41 13.28 -8.22
CA LEU A 43 -1.38 12.18 -8.14
C LEU A 43 -2.68 12.68 -7.50
N PRO A 44 -3.67 13.09 -8.28
CA PRO A 44 -4.94 13.53 -7.74
C PRO A 44 -5.72 12.37 -7.13
N GLY A 45 -6.25 12.58 -5.94
CA GLY A 45 -7.22 11.66 -5.34
C GLY A 45 -8.46 11.55 -6.21
N VAL A 46 -8.84 10.34 -6.56
CA VAL A 46 -10.06 10.07 -7.33
C VAL A 46 -11.21 9.85 -6.34
N PRO A 47 -12.36 10.55 -6.49
CA PRO A 47 -13.48 10.41 -5.57
C PRO A 47 -14.07 8.99 -5.54
N ILE A 48 -14.67 8.63 -4.40
CA ILE A 48 -15.46 7.41 -4.26
C ILE A 48 -16.53 7.36 -5.34
N GLY A 49 -16.75 6.17 -5.92
CA GLY A 49 -17.69 5.93 -7.02
C GLY A 49 -17.15 6.25 -8.41
N LYS A 50 -15.89 6.74 -8.53
CA LYS A 50 -15.25 6.99 -9.83
C LYS A 50 -14.18 5.96 -10.12
N ASN A 51 -13.99 5.63 -11.40
CA ASN A 51 -12.97 4.69 -11.84
C ASN A 51 -11.59 5.38 -11.86
N LEU A 52 -10.67 4.89 -11.05
CA LEU A 52 -9.34 5.47 -10.90
C LEU A 52 -8.49 5.23 -12.16
N VAL A 53 -8.56 4.04 -12.75
CA VAL A 53 -7.78 3.69 -13.94
C VAL A 53 -8.17 4.59 -15.11
N GLU A 54 -9.46 4.82 -15.32
CA GLU A 54 -9.96 5.72 -16.36
C GLU A 54 -9.57 7.18 -16.09
N ALA A 55 -9.70 7.62 -14.84
CA ALA A 55 -9.37 8.98 -14.45
C ALA A 55 -7.89 9.30 -14.70
N TYR A 56 -7.02 8.35 -14.41
CA TYR A 56 -5.57 8.49 -14.62
C TYR A 56 -5.19 8.38 -16.10
N ARG A 57 -5.83 7.50 -16.86
CA ARG A 57 -5.58 7.35 -18.31
C ARG A 57 -6.01 8.55 -19.14
N LYS A 58 -7.00 9.33 -18.68
CA LYS A 58 -7.43 10.57 -19.36
C LYS A 58 -6.43 11.70 -19.26
N ARG A 59 -5.38 11.56 -18.42
CA ARG A 59 -4.34 12.56 -18.24
C ARG A 59 -3.06 12.13 -18.96
N ASP A 60 -2.44 13.07 -19.65
CA ASP A 60 -1.18 12.84 -20.36
C ASP A 60 0.02 13.04 -19.40
N GLU A 61 0.01 12.32 -18.29
CA GLU A 61 1.05 12.36 -17.28
C GLU A 61 1.66 10.97 -17.13
N PRO A 62 2.96 10.79 -17.42
CA PRO A 62 3.61 9.47 -17.42
C PRO A 62 3.44 8.68 -16.12
N ILE A 63 3.47 9.37 -14.97
CA ILE A 63 3.30 8.74 -13.67
C ILE A 63 1.89 8.17 -13.47
N LEU A 64 0.85 8.89 -13.89
CA LEU A 64 -0.53 8.43 -13.81
C LEU A 64 -0.78 7.22 -14.71
N GLN A 65 -0.19 7.25 -15.92
CA GLN A 65 -0.22 6.11 -16.83
C GLN A 65 0.47 4.88 -16.23
N ALA A 66 1.63 5.07 -15.59
CA ALA A 66 2.37 3.99 -14.93
C ALA A 66 1.55 3.37 -13.78
N VAL A 67 0.93 4.19 -12.93
CA VAL A 67 0.07 3.72 -11.83
C VAL A 67 -1.17 3.01 -12.38
N ALA A 68 -1.83 3.57 -13.40
CA ALA A 68 -3.01 2.94 -14.02
C ALA A 68 -2.67 1.57 -14.63
N ASN A 69 -1.54 1.46 -15.32
CA ASN A 69 -1.09 0.19 -15.92
C ASN A 69 -0.70 -0.83 -14.84
N ALA A 70 -0.07 -0.40 -13.75
CA ALA A 70 0.25 -1.28 -12.63
C ALA A 70 -1.00 -1.80 -11.91
N ILE A 71 -2.04 -0.97 -11.74
CA ILE A 71 -3.34 -1.40 -11.19
C ILE A 71 -4.01 -2.43 -12.11
N VAL A 72 -4.00 -2.22 -13.42
CA VAL A 72 -4.52 -3.20 -14.38
C VAL A 72 -3.76 -4.52 -14.28
N ALA A 73 -2.44 -4.49 -14.11
CA ALA A 73 -1.64 -5.70 -13.91
C ALA A 73 -2.02 -6.46 -12.63
N LEU A 74 -2.39 -5.76 -11.55
CA LEU A 74 -2.94 -6.38 -10.33
C LEU A 74 -4.26 -7.10 -10.62
N PHE A 75 -5.20 -6.44 -11.30
CA PHE A 75 -6.52 -7.03 -11.63
C PHE A 75 -6.41 -8.22 -12.58
N GLN A 76 -5.43 -8.19 -13.49
CA GLN A 76 -5.15 -9.32 -14.40
C GLN A 76 -4.38 -10.46 -13.72
N GLY A 77 -4.02 -10.33 -12.45
CA GLY A 77 -3.21 -11.33 -11.74
C GLY A 77 -1.76 -11.41 -12.19
N LYS A 78 -1.31 -10.49 -13.06
CA LYS A 78 0.09 -10.42 -13.53
C LYS A 78 1.04 -9.91 -12.46
N ALA A 79 0.51 -9.18 -11.47
CA ALA A 79 1.22 -8.72 -10.30
C ALA A 79 0.33 -8.92 -9.06
N THR A 80 0.93 -8.98 -7.89
CA THR A 80 0.20 -9.00 -6.59
C THR A 80 0.41 -7.72 -5.82
N TYR A 81 1.44 -6.96 -6.19
CA TYR A 81 1.85 -5.72 -5.56
C TYR A 81 2.68 -4.89 -6.55
N PHE A 82 2.62 -3.57 -6.41
CA PHE A 82 3.59 -2.66 -7.04
C PHE A 82 3.95 -1.51 -6.10
N GLU A 83 5.06 -0.89 -6.39
CA GLU A 83 5.56 0.31 -5.72
C GLU A 83 6.23 1.21 -6.76
N ILE A 84 5.81 2.47 -6.82
CA ILE A 84 6.33 3.46 -7.76
C ILE A 84 6.73 4.70 -6.96
N GLU A 85 8.02 5.01 -6.98
CA GLU A 85 8.53 6.26 -6.44
C GLU A 85 8.53 7.32 -7.53
N HIS A 86 8.04 8.53 -7.19
CA HIS A 86 8.01 9.65 -8.11
C HIS A 86 8.23 10.98 -7.36
N GLY A 87 8.80 11.98 -8.03
CA GLY A 87 9.02 13.30 -7.46
C GLY A 87 7.90 14.28 -7.83
N ALA A 88 7.57 15.19 -6.92
CA ALA A 88 6.75 16.35 -7.26
C ALA A 88 7.57 17.35 -8.06
N ARG A 89 7.00 17.87 -9.15
CA ARG A 89 7.69 18.85 -10.03
C ARG A 89 8.03 20.17 -9.34
N SER A 90 7.33 20.53 -8.26
CA SER A 90 7.42 21.88 -7.67
C SER A 90 8.09 21.97 -6.29
N GLU A 91 8.32 20.88 -5.55
CA GLU A 91 8.66 20.99 -4.13
C GLU A 91 9.85 20.16 -3.65
N GLY A 92 10.56 19.45 -4.52
CA GLY A 92 11.71 18.61 -4.11
C GLY A 92 11.32 17.47 -3.17
N ARG A 93 10.04 17.10 -3.13
CA ARG A 93 9.51 15.98 -2.36
C ARG A 93 9.42 14.73 -3.24
N SER A 94 9.71 13.57 -2.65
CA SER A 94 9.43 12.28 -3.26
C SER A 94 8.17 11.67 -2.68
N TYR A 95 7.40 11.05 -3.53
CA TYR A 95 6.19 10.30 -3.18
C TYR A 95 6.39 8.84 -3.52
N LEU A 96 5.77 7.98 -2.74
CA LEU A 96 5.71 6.55 -2.98
C LEU A 96 4.27 6.12 -3.11
N THR A 97 3.91 5.61 -4.28
CA THR A 97 2.62 4.97 -4.51
C THR A 97 2.80 3.47 -4.50
N SER A 98 2.13 2.80 -3.58
CA SER A 98 2.12 1.35 -3.49
C SER A 98 0.71 0.80 -3.55
N ALA A 99 0.52 -0.34 -4.20
CA ALA A 99 -0.75 -1.04 -4.18
C ALA A 99 -0.57 -2.56 -4.12
N ALA A 100 -1.55 -3.21 -3.48
CA ALA A 100 -1.65 -4.66 -3.38
C ALA A 100 -3.02 -5.14 -3.81
N ALA A 101 -3.06 -6.27 -4.52
CA ALA A 101 -4.31 -6.93 -4.88
C ALA A 101 -5.00 -7.50 -3.62
N LEU A 102 -6.30 -7.24 -3.48
CA LEU A 102 -7.18 -7.88 -2.52
C LEU A 102 -7.79 -9.13 -3.17
N ARG A 103 -7.90 -10.20 -2.40
CA ARG A 103 -8.44 -11.48 -2.86
C ARG A 103 -9.59 -11.96 -1.96
N GLY A 104 -10.41 -12.89 -2.47
CA GLY A 104 -11.58 -13.42 -1.79
C GLY A 104 -12.85 -12.64 -2.18
N ASP A 105 -13.86 -12.67 -1.33
CA ASP A 105 -15.18 -12.06 -1.56
C ASP A 105 -15.14 -10.54 -1.82
N ARG A 106 -14.03 -9.90 -1.53
CA ARG A 106 -13.76 -8.50 -1.82
C ARG A 106 -12.54 -8.35 -2.73
N ALA A 107 -12.60 -8.97 -3.91
CA ALA A 107 -11.59 -8.76 -4.95
C ALA A 107 -11.44 -7.26 -5.25
N GLY A 108 -10.21 -6.82 -5.52
CA GLY A 108 -9.93 -5.40 -5.77
C GLY A 108 -8.47 -5.07 -5.49
N ALA A 109 -8.20 -3.83 -5.11
CA ALA A 109 -6.86 -3.41 -4.70
C ALA A 109 -6.90 -2.38 -3.58
N VAL A 110 -5.91 -2.38 -2.70
CA VAL A 110 -5.63 -1.28 -1.79
C VAL A 110 -4.50 -0.45 -2.35
N LEU A 111 -4.68 0.86 -2.37
CA LEU A 111 -3.70 1.84 -2.82
C LEU A 111 -3.26 2.68 -1.62
N ILE A 112 -1.95 2.91 -1.50
CA ILE A 112 -1.38 3.77 -0.47
C ILE A 112 -0.45 4.77 -1.16
N HIS A 113 -0.68 6.05 -0.92
CA HIS A 113 0.14 7.13 -1.41
C HIS A 113 0.74 7.91 -0.24
N ARG A 114 2.06 8.05 -0.17
CA ARG A 114 2.75 8.70 0.95
C ARG A 114 3.94 9.54 0.51
N VAL A 115 4.26 10.56 1.31
CA VAL A 115 5.51 11.32 1.17
C VAL A 115 6.69 10.48 1.67
N VAL A 116 7.76 10.44 0.90
CA VAL A 116 9.03 9.84 1.31
C VAL A 116 9.99 10.99 1.61
N SER A 117 10.28 11.19 2.89
CA SER A 117 11.29 12.19 3.31
C SER A 117 12.69 11.66 3.00
N GLY A 118 13.38 12.25 2.02
CA GLY A 118 14.75 11.92 1.66
C GLY A 118 15.14 12.57 0.34
N ARG A 119 16.36 13.06 0.22
CA ARG A 119 16.89 13.66 -1.01
C ARG A 119 16.67 12.72 -2.18
N LEU A 120 15.98 13.23 -3.21
CA LEU A 120 15.97 12.63 -4.54
C LEU A 120 17.42 12.29 -4.94
N ARG A 121 17.76 11.02 -5.02
CA ARG A 121 18.76 10.61 -6.00
C ARG A 121 18.07 10.80 -7.34
N ALA A 122 18.58 11.76 -8.10
CA ALA A 122 18.23 11.88 -9.50
C ALA A 122 18.51 10.54 -10.17
N THR A 123 17.47 9.77 -10.39
CA THR A 123 17.54 8.54 -11.18
C THR A 123 16.58 8.71 -12.33
N THR A 124 17.15 8.50 -13.52
CA THR A 124 16.54 8.16 -14.80
C THR A 124 15.12 7.61 -14.68
N PRO A 125 14.20 7.90 -15.64
CA PRO A 125 12.81 7.45 -15.57
C PRO A 125 12.77 5.95 -15.27
N PRO A 126 11.94 5.50 -14.31
CA PRO A 126 11.97 4.12 -13.86
C PRO A 126 11.44 3.20 -14.97
N SER A 127 12.33 2.51 -15.65
CA SER A 127 12.03 1.13 -16.01
C SER A 127 11.62 0.45 -14.72
N ALA A 128 10.45 -0.21 -14.72
CA ALA A 128 9.87 -0.88 -13.58
C ALA A 128 10.84 -1.94 -13.04
N GLU A 129 11.84 -1.52 -12.27
CA GLU A 129 12.66 -2.42 -11.47
C GLU A 129 11.82 -2.87 -10.30
N VAL A 130 11.22 -4.04 -10.46
CA VAL A 130 10.75 -4.88 -9.36
C VAL A 130 11.97 -5.14 -8.49
N ARG A 131 12.20 -4.32 -7.46
CA ARG A 131 13.20 -4.64 -6.44
C ARG A 131 12.72 -5.85 -5.66
N MET A 132 13.14 -7.01 -6.12
CA MET A 132 13.16 -8.24 -5.35
C MET A 132 14.23 -8.09 -4.27
N GLN A 133 13.86 -7.65 -3.09
CA GLN A 133 14.71 -7.80 -1.90
C GLN A 133 14.36 -9.14 -1.26
N HIS A 134 15.31 -10.06 -1.35
CA HIS A 134 15.21 -11.47 -0.98
C HIS A 134 15.29 -11.72 0.53
N SER A 135 14.55 -12.71 0.93
CA SER A 135 14.67 -13.77 1.92
C SER A 135 15.11 -13.51 3.37
N ASP A 136 16.02 -12.61 3.69
CA ASP A 136 16.59 -12.52 5.04
C ASP A 136 15.60 -12.05 6.14
N VAL A 137 14.54 -11.35 5.77
CA VAL A 137 13.59 -10.76 6.73
C VAL A 137 12.59 -11.80 7.24
N ILE A 138 12.15 -12.73 6.38
CA ILE A 138 11.21 -13.78 6.83
C ILE A 138 11.88 -14.80 7.74
N GLU A 139 13.19 -14.99 7.61
CA GLU A 139 13.96 -15.87 8.50
C GLU A 139 14.02 -15.34 9.93
N ARG A 140 13.80 -14.04 10.13
CA ARG A 140 13.69 -13.42 11.45
C ARG A 140 12.35 -13.66 12.15
N LEU A 141 11.33 -14.12 11.41
CA LEU A 141 10.04 -14.48 11.99
C LEU A 141 10.14 -15.86 12.63
N THR A 142 9.68 -15.96 13.86
CA THR A 142 9.48 -17.27 14.50
C THR A 142 8.40 -18.07 13.74
N PRO A 143 8.35 -19.41 13.85
CA PRO A 143 7.30 -20.21 13.23
C PRO A 143 5.89 -19.72 13.57
N ARG A 144 5.69 -19.23 14.80
CA ARG A 144 4.40 -18.71 15.25
C ARG A 144 4.05 -17.37 14.61
N GLU A 145 5.00 -16.47 14.50
CA GLU A 145 4.83 -15.17 13.83
C GLU A 145 4.56 -15.37 12.34
N ARG A 146 5.16 -16.37 11.70
CA ARG A 146 4.89 -16.73 10.30
C ARG A 146 3.45 -17.21 10.13
N GLN A 147 2.96 -18.10 10.99
CA GLN A 147 1.55 -18.51 10.99
C GLN A 147 0.60 -17.32 11.18
N VAL A 148 0.95 -16.39 12.08
CA VAL A 148 0.16 -15.17 12.28
C VAL A 148 0.16 -14.31 11.03
N LEU A 149 1.30 -14.14 10.35
CA LEU A 149 1.40 -13.39 9.10
C LEU A 149 0.54 -14.01 7.99
N GLU A 150 0.54 -15.34 7.84
CA GLU A 150 -0.29 -16.05 6.86
C GLU A 150 -1.78 -15.78 7.07
N VAL A 151 -2.26 -15.88 8.32
CA VAL A 151 -3.68 -15.64 8.60
C VAL A 151 -4.03 -14.13 8.58
N MET A 152 -3.08 -13.24 8.85
CA MET A 152 -3.24 -11.81 8.61
C MET A 152 -3.43 -11.53 7.12
N ALA A 153 -2.65 -12.18 6.27
CA ALA A 153 -2.73 -12.06 4.82
C ALA A 153 -4.05 -12.62 4.26
N ALA A 154 -4.59 -13.65 4.90
CA ALA A 154 -5.94 -14.15 4.61
C ALA A 154 -7.08 -13.23 5.08
N GLY A 155 -6.76 -12.03 5.63
CA GLY A 155 -7.75 -11.03 6.01
C GLY A 155 -8.39 -11.21 7.38
N LEU A 156 -7.94 -12.17 8.19
CA LEU A 156 -8.51 -12.42 9.52
C LEU A 156 -8.15 -11.28 10.49
N ASP A 157 -9.10 -10.82 11.29
CA ASP A 157 -8.85 -9.92 12.40
C ASP A 157 -8.22 -10.66 13.61
N ASN A 158 -7.82 -9.93 14.65
CA ASN A 158 -7.14 -10.53 15.80
C ASN A 158 -8.01 -11.54 16.57
N ARG A 159 -9.33 -11.39 16.58
CA ARG A 159 -10.25 -12.33 17.24
C ARG A 159 -10.35 -13.63 16.43
N ALA A 160 -10.50 -13.51 15.12
CA ALA A 160 -10.53 -14.67 14.22
C ALA A 160 -9.18 -15.42 14.22
N ILE A 161 -8.05 -14.68 14.29
CA ILE A 161 -6.72 -15.28 14.44
C ILE A 161 -6.60 -16.05 15.76
N ALA A 162 -7.06 -15.47 16.88
CA ALA A 162 -7.05 -16.10 18.18
C ALA A 162 -7.82 -17.44 18.16
N ALA A 163 -9.02 -17.42 17.61
CA ALA A 163 -9.86 -18.60 17.44
C ALA A 163 -9.20 -19.64 16.53
N LYS A 164 -8.71 -19.23 15.35
CA LYS A 164 -8.10 -20.13 14.37
C LYS A 164 -6.82 -20.78 14.88
N LEU A 165 -5.97 -20.01 15.55
CA LEU A 165 -4.70 -20.48 16.06
C LEU A 165 -4.78 -21.05 17.49
N ARG A 166 -5.96 -21.01 18.11
CA ARG A 166 -6.22 -21.49 19.51
C ARG A 166 -5.25 -20.87 20.52
N ILE A 167 -5.14 -19.55 20.50
CA ILE A 167 -4.34 -18.76 21.45
C ILE A 167 -5.12 -17.54 21.93
N GLU A 168 -4.69 -17.00 23.06
CA GLU A 168 -5.29 -15.82 23.66
C GLU A 168 -5.21 -14.59 22.76
N TYR A 169 -6.24 -13.75 22.78
CA TYR A 169 -6.31 -12.51 22.01
C TYR A 169 -5.11 -11.58 22.29
N THR A 170 -4.68 -11.50 23.54
CA THR A 170 -3.53 -10.72 23.98
C THR A 170 -2.22 -11.21 23.35
N THR A 171 -2.08 -12.53 23.24
CA THR A 171 -0.94 -13.19 22.58
C THR A 171 -0.93 -12.88 21.09
N VAL A 172 -2.09 -12.91 20.42
CA VAL A 172 -2.19 -12.50 19.00
C VAL A 172 -1.73 -11.07 18.81
N ARG A 173 -2.16 -10.14 19.67
CA ARG A 173 -1.71 -8.74 19.60
C ARG A 173 -0.19 -8.61 19.69
N GLY A 174 0.43 -9.37 20.58
CA GLY A 174 1.88 -9.42 20.71
C GLY A 174 2.57 -9.92 19.43
N HIS A 175 2.09 -11.03 18.86
CA HIS A 175 2.62 -11.56 17.60
C HIS A 175 2.42 -10.62 16.42
N VAL A 176 1.23 -10.01 16.29
CA VAL A 176 0.95 -9.03 15.22
C VAL A 176 1.91 -7.85 15.31
N ARG A 177 2.15 -7.32 16.52
CA ARG A 177 3.12 -6.24 16.73
C ARG A 177 4.53 -6.67 16.36
N ALA A 178 4.97 -7.84 16.80
CA ALA A 178 6.29 -8.37 16.48
C ALA A 178 6.48 -8.61 14.97
N VAL A 179 5.45 -9.10 14.27
CA VAL A 179 5.45 -9.26 12.81
C VAL A 179 5.63 -7.90 12.13
N ILE A 180 4.83 -6.89 12.50
CA ILE A 180 4.91 -5.54 11.94
C ILE A 180 6.32 -4.96 12.12
N GLU A 181 6.87 -5.06 13.33
CA GLU A 181 8.21 -4.55 13.69
C GLU A 181 9.32 -5.28 12.92
N LYS A 182 9.32 -6.62 12.92
CA LYS A 182 10.34 -7.44 12.26
C LYS A 182 10.33 -7.27 10.74
N LEU A 183 9.16 -7.05 10.14
CA LEU A 183 9.02 -6.73 8.73
C LEU A 183 9.37 -5.27 8.40
N GLY A 184 9.71 -4.45 9.39
CA GLY A 184 9.98 -3.03 9.23
C GLY A 184 8.76 -2.25 8.73
N ALA A 185 7.55 -2.79 8.94
CA ALA A 185 6.29 -2.16 8.53
C ALA A 185 5.80 -1.18 9.60
N ARG A 186 5.01 -0.18 9.20
CA ARG A 186 4.40 0.81 10.10
C ARG A 186 2.96 0.46 10.47
N SER A 187 2.36 -0.47 9.73
CA SER A 187 0.98 -0.90 9.95
C SER A 187 0.81 -2.38 9.60
N ARG A 188 -0.30 -2.96 10.08
CA ARG A 188 -0.72 -4.32 9.71
C ARG A 188 -0.86 -4.47 8.20
N LEU A 189 -1.48 -3.49 7.55
CA LEU A 189 -1.69 -3.49 6.10
C LEU A 189 -0.36 -3.48 5.35
N GLU A 190 0.58 -2.65 5.76
CA GLU A 190 1.91 -2.60 5.17
C GLU A 190 2.68 -3.92 5.36
N ALA A 191 2.56 -4.55 6.54
CA ALA A 191 3.17 -5.86 6.80
C ALA A 191 2.63 -6.93 5.84
N VAL A 192 1.32 -6.98 5.64
CA VAL A 192 0.66 -7.90 4.70
C VAL A 192 1.07 -7.59 3.26
N ALA A 193 1.09 -6.32 2.86
CA ALA A 193 1.54 -5.92 1.52
C ALA A 193 3.00 -6.33 1.26
N ARG A 194 3.90 -6.15 2.24
CA ARG A 194 5.29 -6.62 2.15
C ARG A 194 5.38 -8.14 2.04
N ALA A 195 4.56 -8.88 2.78
CA ALA A 195 4.53 -10.33 2.74
C ALA A 195 4.12 -10.86 1.35
N TYR A 196 3.10 -10.28 0.73
CA TYR A 196 2.71 -10.62 -0.63
C TYR A 196 3.77 -10.24 -1.67
N ARG A 197 4.35 -9.05 -1.55
CA ARG A 197 5.40 -8.57 -2.45
C ARG A 197 6.59 -9.53 -2.51
N ASN A 198 7.00 -10.02 -1.34
CA ASN A 198 8.18 -10.87 -1.23
C ASN A 198 7.86 -12.38 -1.36
N GLY A 199 6.60 -12.73 -1.62
CA GLY A 199 6.19 -14.14 -1.73
C GLY A 199 6.28 -14.93 -0.42
N TRP A 200 6.25 -14.24 0.72
CA TRP A 200 6.34 -14.86 2.05
C TRP A 200 5.05 -15.54 2.50
N VAL A 201 3.94 -15.21 1.87
CA VAL A 201 2.65 -15.85 2.09
C VAL A 201 2.19 -16.53 0.80
N PRO A 202 1.61 -17.75 0.90
CA PRO A 202 1.18 -18.48 -0.28
C PRO A 202 0.14 -17.67 -1.05
N LYS A 203 0.25 -17.73 -2.38
CA LYS A 203 -0.79 -17.24 -3.27
C LYS A 203 -1.96 -18.21 -3.12
N GLY A 204 -2.97 -17.88 -2.30
CA GLY A 204 -4.19 -18.65 -2.19
C GLY A 204 -4.96 -18.69 -3.52
#